data_9f14f965754f674a778f1b4a6bdc827b
#
_entry.id   9f14f965754f674a778f1b4a6bdc827b
#
_cell.length_a   1.000
_cell.length_b   1.000
_cell.length_c   1.000
_cell.angle_alpha   90.00
_cell.angle_beta   90.00
_cell.angle_gamma   90.00
#
_symmetry.space_group_name_H-M   'P 1'
#
loop_
_entity.id
_entity.type
_entity.pdbx_description
1 polymer ?
#
loop_
_entity_poly.entity_id
_entity_poly.type
_entity_poly.pdbx_seq_one_letter_code
_entity_poly.pdbx_strand_id
1 'polypeptide(L)'
;MEDEKSRVPALNRCLKLIELISGADNLTVNELSALSKIPKSSVYVLLDEMEKQRLVRHKSDGTYQLWVRIIELGQLASAKLDLREIVTEALRPLMDEIDCLALNFGIMDGDEGYYLIKMSNPRCSVSVRSKAGGKLSLVRDGLGKCLLAFQPMHVRMRLLPLLDYVRVTQTSITTPTALRQELSKIRKQGWSLGNGENELGGRSVSAPVFGTGKILIGAVSVQGLANQLSDEVIPKYVETITRCAHSLSTKLGGI
;
A
#
# COMPACT_ATOMS: atom_id res chain seq x y z
N MET A 1 -15.08 -16.38 9.86
CA MET A 1 -14.38 -17.64 10.14
C MET A 1 -12.89 -17.46 10.50
N GLU A 2 -12.35 -16.24 10.55
CA GLU A 2 -10.94 -15.97 10.96
C GLU A 2 -10.76 -15.65 12.45
N ASP A 3 -11.83 -15.34 13.16
CA ASP A 3 -11.79 -14.95 14.58
C ASP A 3 -11.51 -16.11 15.56
N GLU A 4 -11.73 -17.35 15.15
CA GLU A 4 -11.56 -18.54 16.03
C GLU A 4 -10.11 -18.99 16.22
N LYS A 5 -9.16 -18.52 15.44
CA LYS A 5 -7.73 -18.88 15.54
C LYS A 5 -6.87 -17.87 16.28
N SER A 6 -7.41 -16.70 16.63
CA SER A 6 -6.63 -15.68 17.34
C SER A 6 -6.54 -15.98 18.83
N ARG A 7 -5.32 -15.89 19.40
CA ARG A 7 -5.12 -16.00 20.84
C ARG A 7 -5.72 -14.83 21.63
N VAL A 8 -6.04 -13.72 20.96
CA VAL A 8 -6.62 -12.49 21.56
C VAL A 8 -7.75 -11.98 20.70
N PRO A 9 -8.93 -12.63 20.71
CA PRO A 9 -10.06 -12.27 19.85
C PRO A 9 -10.53 -10.82 20.02
N ALA A 10 -10.42 -10.26 21.25
CA ALA A 10 -10.83 -8.89 21.54
C ALA A 10 -10.02 -7.87 20.74
N LEU A 11 -8.70 -8.07 20.59
CA LEU A 11 -7.83 -7.19 19.81
C LEU A 11 -8.24 -7.18 18.33
N ASN A 12 -8.48 -8.35 17.75
CA ASN A 12 -8.91 -8.45 16.35
C ASN A 12 -10.25 -7.76 16.12
N ARG A 13 -11.18 -7.91 17.06
CA ARG A 13 -12.49 -7.23 17.00
C ARG A 13 -12.35 -5.71 17.08
N CYS A 14 -11.49 -5.19 17.96
CA CYS A 14 -11.18 -3.76 18.03
C CYS A 14 -10.61 -3.24 16.70
N LEU A 15 -9.61 -3.93 16.13
CA LEU A 15 -9.01 -3.54 14.85
C LEU A 15 -10.05 -3.53 13.73
N LYS A 16 -10.92 -4.54 13.67
CA LYS A 16 -12.00 -4.61 12.67
C LYS A 16 -12.99 -3.44 12.82
N LEU A 17 -13.32 -3.04 14.04
CA LEU A 17 -14.17 -1.86 14.27
C LEU A 17 -13.46 -0.58 13.83
N ILE A 18 -12.16 -0.42 14.12
CA ILE A 18 -11.34 0.71 13.65
C ILE A 18 -11.38 0.79 12.12
N GLU A 19 -11.16 -0.34 11.43
CA GLU A 19 -11.19 -0.40 9.97
C GLU A 19 -12.55 0.01 9.39
N LEU A 20 -13.65 -0.49 9.96
CA LEU A 20 -14.99 -0.12 9.53
C LEU A 20 -15.28 1.37 9.73
N ILE A 21 -14.95 1.92 10.91
CA ILE A 21 -15.15 3.34 11.23
C ILE A 21 -14.27 4.24 10.34
N SER A 22 -13.07 3.76 9.93
CA SER A 22 -12.20 4.51 9.03
C SER A 22 -12.65 4.51 7.58
N GLY A 23 -13.37 3.47 7.16
CA GLY A 23 -13.79 3.25 5.77
C GLY A 23 -15.14 3.83 5.40
N ALA A 24 -15.95 4.24 6.38
CA ALA A 24 -17.30 4.78 6.16
C ALA A 24 -17.63 5.90 7.16
N ASP A 25 -18.32 6.90 6.70
CA ASP A 25 -18.81 7.98 7.55
C ASP A 25 -20.04 7.54 8.35
N ASN A 26 -20.09 7.94 9.63
CA ASN A 26 -21.30 7.90 10.45
C ASN A 26 -21.91 6.51 10.70
N LEU A 27 -21.09 5.52 11.08
CA LEU A 27 -21.58 4.19 11.45
C LEU A 27 -22.11 4.18 12.90
N THR A 28 -23.34 3.67 13.05
CA THR A 28 -23.98 3.36 14.34
C THR A 28 -23.54 1.98 14.87
N VAL A 29 -23.80 1.69 16.16
CA VAL A 29 -23.55 0.36 16.75
C VAL A 29 -24.26 -0.76 15.98
N ASN A 30 -25.47 -0.50 15.47
CA ASN A 30 -26.22 -1.52 14.72
C ASN A 30 -25.52 -1.87 13.42
N GLU A 31 -25.06 -0.87 12.67
CA GLU A 31 -24.33 -1.07 11.42
C GLU A 31 -22.96 -1.71 11.66
N LEU A 32 -22.23 -1.24 12.68
CA LEU A 32 -20.96 -1.85 13.09
C LEU A 32 -21.14 -3.33 13.46
N SER A 33 -22.18 -3.68 14.20
CA SER A 33 -22.50 -5.08 14.54
C SER A 33 -22.81 -5.91 13.29
N ALA A 34 -23.64 -5.38 12.39
CA ALA A 34 -24.02 -6.07 11.15
C ALA A 34 -22.81 -6.30 10.23
N LEU A 35 -21.99 -5.26 10.01
CA LEU A 35 -20.82 -5.31 9.12
C LEU A 35 -19.69 -6.16 9.70
N SER A 36 -19.43 -6.05 10.99
CA SER A 36 -18.36 -6.80 11.67
C SER A 36 -18.73 -8.24 11.95
N LYS A 37 -20.03 -8.59 11.99
CA LYS A 37 -20.58 -9.86 12.49
C LYS A 37 -20.22 -10.13 13.96
N ILE A 38 -19.98 -9.08 14.72
CA ILE A 38 -19.76 -9.14 16.18
C ILE A 38 -21.10 -8.89 16.88
N PRO A 39 -21.48 -9.69 17.90
CA PRO A 39 -22.69 -9.46 18.67
C PRO A 39 -22.76 -8.03 19.20
N LYS A 40 -23.94 -7.40 19.12
CA LYS A 40 -24.16 -5.99 19.50
C LYS A 40 -23.69 -5.66 20.91
N SER A 41 -23.91 -6.55 21.88
CA SER A 41 -23.44 -6.40 23.25
C SER A 41 -21.91 -6.31 23.34
N SER A 42 -21.21 -7.13 22.55
CA SER A 42 -19.74 -7.09 22.48
C SER A 42 -19.25 -5.82 21.80
N VAL A 43 -19.94 -5.34 20.75
CA VAL A 43 -19.59 -4.07 20.08
C VAL A 43 -19.68 -2.90 21.06
N TYR A 44 -20.73 -2.83 21.88
CA TYR A 44 -20.85 -1.80 22.91
C TYR A 44 -19.69 -1.81 23.90
N VAL A 45 -19.34 -2.97 24.43
CA VAL A 45 -18.22 -3.13 25.39
C VAL A 45 -16.89 -2.71 24.76
N LEU A 46 -16.64 -3.12 23.51
CA LEU A 46 -15.42 -2.77 22.81
C LEU A 46 -15.34 -1.27 22.51
N LEU A 47 -16.44 -0.66 22.04
CA LEU A 47 -16.48 0.78 21.73
C LEU A 47 -16.34 1.63 22.99
N ASP A 48 -16.95 1.24 24.11
CA ASP A 48 -16.80 1.92 25.40
C ASP A 48 -15.34 1.92 25.86
N GLU A 49 -14.66 0.77 25.75
CA GLU A 49 -13.25 0.68 26.10
C GLU A 49 -12.35 1.46 25.11
N MET A 50 -12.65 1.39 23.82
CA MET A 50 -11.93 2.17 22.79
C MET A 50 -12.12 3.68 22.98
N GLU A 51 -13.28 4.12 23.45
CA GLU A 51 -13.56 5.53 23.76
C GLU A 51 -12.77 6.00 24.98
N LYS A 52 -12.71 5.20 26.06
CA LYS A 52 -11.83 5.47 27.22
C LYS A 52 -10.37 5.62 26.82
N GLN A 53 -9.91 4.81 25.86
CA GLN A 53 -8.55 4.87 25.31
C GLN A 53 -8.38 5.99 24.28
N ARG A 54 -9.43 6.80 23.99
CA ARG A 54 -9.45 7.88 22.98
C ARG A 54 -9.14 7.42 21.56
N LEU A 55 -9.37 6.15 21.25
CA LEU A 55 -9.23 5.58 19.90
C LEU A 55 -10.42 5.95 19.01
N VAL A 56 -11.60 5.99 19.60
CA VAL A 56 -12.85 6.42 18.96
C VAL A 56 -13.56 7.48 19.81
N ARG A 57 -14.52 8.15 19.21
CA ARG A 57 -15.43 9.10 19.89
C ARG A 57 -16.85 8.82 19.44
N HIS A 58 -17.76 8.72 20.41
CA HIS A 58 -19.19 8.71 20.20
C HIS A 58 -19.69 10.13 19.92
N LYS A 59 -20.45 10.31 18.84
CA LYS A 59 -21.02 11.59 18.44
C LYS A 59 -22.46 11.73 18.95
N SER A 60 -22.95 12.97 18.99
CA SER A 60 -24.34 13.29 19.44
C SER A 60 -25.43 12.68 18.54
N ASP A 61 -25.09 12.32 17.30
CA ASP A 61 -25.97 11.63 16.35
C ASP A 61 -26.01 10.11 16.52
N GLY A 62 -25.32 9.56 17.54
CA GLY A 62 -25.26 8.14 17.83
C GLY A 62 -24.25 7.35 17.00
N THR A 63 -23.44 8.03 16.19
CA THR A 63 -22.39 7.41 15.35
C THR A 63 -21.01 7.50 16.00
N TYR A 64 -20.05 6.75 15.47
CA TYR A 64 -18.67 6.70 15.95
C TYR A 64 -17.69 7.22 14.89
N GLN A 65 -16.64 7.87 15.35
CA GLN A 65 -15.51 8.31 14.51
C GLN A 65 -14.18 7.96 15.18
N LEU A 66 -13.13 7.81 14.38
CA LEU A 66 -11.76 7.69 14.91
C LEU A 66 -11.37 8.97 15.64
N TRP A 67 -10.57 8.83 16.72
CA TRP A 67 -10.27 9.96 17.57
C TRP A 67 -8.76 10.18 17.74
N VAL A 68 -8.41 11.23 18.48
CA VAL A 68 -7.05 11.82 18.55
C VAL A 68 -5.93 10.84 18.87
N ARG A 69 -6.19 9.76 19.60
CA ARG A 69 -5.17 8.76 19.94
C ARG A 69 -4.64 8.03 18.71
N ILE A 70 -5.48 7.81 17.72
CA ILE A 70 -5.06 7.22 16.43
C ILE A 70 -4.08 8.15 15.72
N ILE A 71 -4.34 9.45 15.71
CA ILE A 71 -3.44 10.47 15.13
C ILE A 71 -2.12 10.49 15.88
N GLU A 72 -2.16 10.52 17.19
CA GLU A 72 -0.98 10.53 18.07
C GLU A 72 -0.09 9.31 17.82
N LEU A 73 -0.66 8.11 17.85
CA LEU A 73 0.08 6.87 17.59
C LEU A 73 0.65 6.82 16.18
N GLY A 74 -0.13 7.26 15.19
CA GLY A 74 0.34 7.36 13.80
C GLY A 74 1.51 8.32 13.64
N GLN A 75 1.47 9.48 14.29
CA GLN A 75 2.56 10.45 14.27
C GLN A 75 3.82 9.93 14.97
N LEU A 76 3.68 9.30 16.15
CA LEU A 76 4.81 8.71 16.87
C LEU A 76 5.46 7.58 16.08
N ALA A 77 4.68 6.73 15.43
CA ALA A 77 5.20 5.70 14.54
C ALA A 77 5.92 6.32 13.33
N SER A 78 5.34 7.38 12.75
CA SER A 78 5.90 8.09 11.58
C SER A 78 7.18 8.85 11.92
N ALA A 79 7.27 9.46 13.10
CA ALA A 79 8.44 10.24 13.54
C ALA A 79 9.70 9.40 13.76
N LYS A 80 9.54 8.09 13.99
CA LYS A 80 10.66 7.14 14.14
C LYS A 80 11.20 6.60 12.80
N LEU A 81 10.58 6.96 11.69
CA LEU A 81 10.96 6.49 10.36
C LEU A 81 11.65 7.64 9.59
N ASP A 82 12.95 7.80 9.79
CA ASP A 82 13.83 8.65 8.93
C ASP A 82 13.67 8.31 7.44
N LEU A 83 13.29 7.05 7.14
CA LEU A 83 12.99 6.56 5.80
C LEU A 83 11.89 7.39 5.11
N ARG A 84 10.86 7.83 5.84
CA ARG A 84 9.78 8.63 5.24
C ARG A 84 10.27 9.99 4.78
N GLU A 85 11.11 10.65 5.57
CA GLU A 85 11.67 11.95 5.25
C GLU A 85 12.61 11.84 4.05
N ILE A 86 13.59 10.92 4.10
CA ILE A 86 14.55 10.65 3.02
C ILE A 86 13.84 10.37 1.68
N VAL A 87 12.82 9.54 1.70
CA VAL A 87 12.06 9.20 0.48
C VAL A 87 11.23 10.39 -0.01
N THR A 88 10.57 11.11 0.90
CA THR A 88 9.74 12.27 0.53
C THR A 88 10.58 13.35 -0.13
N GLU A 89 11.77 13.64 0.42
CA GLU A 89 12.73 14.58 -0.17
C GLU A 89 13.20 14.16 -1.56
N ALA A 90 13.44 12.86 -1.76
CA ALA A 90 13.87 12.33 -3.06
C ALA A 90 12.74 12.35 -4.11
N LEU A 91 11.50 12.16 -3.71
CA LEU A 91 10.34 12.14 -4.61
C LEU A 91 9.82 13.55 -4.96
N ARG A 92 10.01 14.53 -4.08
CA ARG A 92 9.47 15.89 -4.26
C ARG A 92 9.89 16.55 -5.58
N PRO A 93 11.17 16.57 -5.98
CA PRO A 93 11.59 17.16 -7.25
C PRO A 93 10.94 16.47 -8.46
N LEU A 94 10.73 15.17 -8.40
CA LEU A 94 10.14 14.41 -9.50
C LEU A 94 8.69 14.81 -9.79
N MET A 95 7.96 15.32 -8.79
CA MET A 95 6.58 15.79 -8.98
C MET A 95 6.49 16.97 -9.96
N ASP A 96 7.57 17.73 -10.10
CA ASP A 96 7.65 18.85 -11.03
C ASP A 96 8.26 18.44 -12.38
N GLU A 97 9.08 17.39 -12.41
CA GLU A 97 9.75 16.93 -13.62
C GLU A 97 8.87 16.08 -14.53
N ILE A 98 7.91 15.34 -13.95
CA ILE A 98 7.12 14.34 -14.68
C ILE A 98 5.61 14.56 -14.54
N ASP A 99 4.89 14.35 -15.66
CA ASP A 99 3.42 14.37 -15.64
C ASP A 99 2.88 13.04 -15.13
N CYS A 100 2.38 13.04 -13.91
CA CYS A 100 1.86 11.85 -13.25
C CYS A 100 0.71 12.18 -12.30
N LEU A 101 -0.08 11.17 -11.92
CA LEU A 101 -1.12 11.30 -10.90
C LEU A 101 -0.53 11.23 -9.48
N ALA A 102 0.45 10.36 -9.28
CA ALA A 102 1.06 10.16 -7.97
C ALA A 102 2.47 9.55 -8.07
N LEU A 103 3.28 9.89 -7.06
CA LEU A 103 4.52 9.19 -6.73
C LEU A 103 4.30 8.41 -5.43
N ASN A 104 4.76 7.18 -5.40
CA ASN A 104 4.56 6.30 -4.26
C ASN A 104 5.87 5.65 -3.83
N PHE A 105 5.95 5.32 -2.54
CA PHE A 105 6.93 4.39 -2.01
C PHE A 105 6.22 3.27 -1.28
N GLY A 106 6.53 2.04 -1.64
CA GLY A 106 5.96 0.84 -1.03
C GLY A 106 7.01 0.02 -0.31
N ILE A 107 6.55 -0.73 0.67
CA ILE A 107 7.36 -1.67 1.46
C ILE A 107 6.66 -3.02 1.55
N MET A 108 7.44 -4.06 1.88
CA MET A 108 6.89 -5.32 2.39
C MET A 108 6.90 -5.30 3.91
N ASP A 109 5.80 -5.76 4.51
CA ASP A 109 5.73 -6.10 5.92
C ASP A 109 5.21 -7.54 6.04
N GLY A 110 6.08 -8.45 6.44
CA GLY A 110 5.80 -9.87 6.36
C GLY A 110 5.50 -10.32 4.93
N ASP A 111 4.29 -10.82 4.70
CA ASP A 111 3.81 -11.36 3.43
C ASP A 111 2.97 -10.39 2.61
N GLU A 112 2.82 -9.16 3.08
CA GLU A 112 1.95 -8.15 2.51
C GLU A 112 2.73 -6.92 2.06
N GLY A 113 2.24 -6.26 1.00
CA GLY A 113 2.77 -5.00 0.54
C GLY A 113 1.92 -3.82 1.00
N TYR A 114 2.57 -2.70 1.32
CA TYR A 114 1.91 -1.49 1.78
C TYR A 114 2.45 -0.24 1.11
N TYR A 115 1.58 0.74 0.89
CA TYR A 115 1.99 2.09 0.51
C TYR A 115 2.48 2.84 1.76
N LEU A 116 3.79 3.02 1.92
CA LEU A 116 4.35 3.80 3.02
C LEU A 116 4.19 5.30 2.77
N ILE A 117 4.43 5.73 1.53
CA ILE A 117 4.31 7.12 1.09
C ILE A 117 3.46 7.17 -0.18
N LYS A 118 2.59 8.17 -0.24
CA LYS A 118 1.88 8.58 -1.43
C LYS A 118 1.91 10.10 -1.54
N MET A 119 2.42 10.58 -2.65
CA MET A 119 2.40 11.99 -3.01
C MET A 119 1.51 12.14 -4.25
N SER A 120 0.31 12.70 -4.07
CA SER A 120 -0.60 13.00 -5.18
C SER A 120 -0.20 14.31 -5.84
N ASN A 121 -0.32 14.35 -7.16
CA ASN A 121 -0.05 15.57 -7.91
C ASN A 121 -1.21 16.56 -7.72
N PRO A 122 -1.00 17.72 -7.09
CA PRO A 122 -2.06 18.68 -6.81
C PRO A 122 -2.61 19.33 -8.09
N ARG A 123 -1.90 19.21 -9.23
CA ARG A 123 -2.34 19.73 -10.53
C ARG A 123 -3.31 18.80 -11.25
N CYS A 124 -3.50 17.58 -10.75
CA CYS A 124 -4.41 16.60 -11.33
C CYS A 124 -5.75 16.58 -10.59
N SER A 125 -6.84 16.71 -11.35
CA SER A 125 -8.22 16.58 -10.82
C SER A 125 -8.64 15.13 -10.56
N VAL A 126 -7.90 14.16 -11.11
CA VAL A 126 -8.14 12.73 -10.91
C VAL A 126 -7.38 12.24 -9.69
N SER A 127 -8.07 11.64 -8.75
CA SER A 127 -7.45 11.04 -7.57
C SER A 127 -7.27 9.53 -7.73
N VAL A 128 -6.15 9.02 -7.28
CA VAL A 128 -5.88 7.58 -7.23
C VAL A 128 -6.43 7.01 -5.91
N ARG A 129 -7.07 5.84 -5.97
CA ARG A 129 -7.69 5.17 -4.79
C ARG A 129 -6.70 4.74 -3.71
N SER A 130 -5.43 4.51 -4.05
CA SER A 130 -4.41 4.13 -3.06
C SER A 130 -4.24 5.22 -1.99
N LYS A 131 -3.98 4.81 -0.75
CA LYS A 131 -3.73 5.73 0.39
C LYS A 131 -2.45 5.28 1.10
N ALA A 132 -1.72 6.21 1.70
CA ALA A 132 -0.63 5.86 2.61
C ALA A 132 -1.18 4.98 3.75
N GLY A 133 -0.46 3.89 4.09
CA GLY A 133 -0.92 2.85 5.00
C GLY A 133 -1.83 1.80 4.38
N GLY A 134 -2.32 2.00 3.16
CA GLY A 134 -3.15 1.02 2.46
C GLY A 134 -2.34 -0.16 1.91
N LYS A 135 -2.99 -1.33 1.85
CA LYS A 135 -2.42 -2.54 1.21
C LYS A 135 -2.33 -2.35 -0.30
N LEU A 136 -1.30 -2.92 -0.89
CA LEU A 136 -1.12 -3.02 -2.34
C LEU A 136 -1.11 -4.48 -2.79
N SER A 137 -1.58 -4.74 -3.99
CA SER A 137 -1.61 -6.09 -4.54
C SER A 137 -0.24 -6.49 -5.07
N LEU A 138 0.34 -7.58 -4.56
CA LEU A 138 1.59 -8.13 -5.06
C LEU A 138 1.48 -8.74 -6.47
N VAL A 139 0.25 -8.92 -6.96
CA VAL A 139 -0.06 -9.50 -8.27
C VAL A 139 -0.42 -8.44 -9.30
N ARG A 140 -1.24 -7.45 -8.91
CA ARG A 140 -1.88 -6.50 -9.84
C ARG A 140 -1.26 -5.10 -9.85
N ASP A 141 -0.60 -4.69 -8.75
CA ASP A 141 0.08 -3.39 -8.72
C ASP A 141 1.51 -3.51 -9.27
N GLY A 142 1.92 -2.58 -10.13
CA GLY A 142 3.30 -2.52 -10.60
C GLY A 142 4.29 -2.41 -9.45
N LEU A 143 3.97 -1.56 -8.45
CA LEU A 143 4.75 -1.43 -7.22
C LEU A 143 4.84 -2.76 -6.44
N GLY A 144 3.72 -3.49 -6.34
CA GLY A 144 3.66 -4.78 -5.66
C GLY A 144 4.46 -5.86 -6.37
N LYS A 145 4.34 -5.92 -7.70
CA LYS A 145 5.17 -6.84 -8.52
C LYS A 145 6.67 -6.53 -8.37
N CYS A 146 7.04 -5.24 -8.30
CA CYS A 146 8.42 -4.83 -8.03
C CYS A 146 8.89 -5.33 -6.67
N LEU A 147 8.14 -5.05 -5.61
CA LEU A 147 8.47 -5.50 -4.25
C LEU A 147 8.65 -7.02 -4.18
N LEU A 148 7.71 -7.77 -4.76
CA LEU A 148 7.77 -9.23 -4.75
C LEU A 148 8.94 -9.77 -5.59
N ALA A 149 9.21 -9.17 -6.76
CA ALA A 149 10.27 -9.62 -7.66
C ALA A 149 11.65 -9.62 -7.00
N PHE A 150 11.91 -8.63 -6.15
CA PHE A 150 13.22 -8.46 -5.51
C PHE A 150 13.31 -9.08 -4.10
N GLN A 151 12.25 -9.75 -3.62
CA GLN A 151 12.36 -10.59 -2.43
C GLN A 151 13.30 -11.79 -2.65
N PRO A 152 13.88 -12.35 -1.58
CA PRO A 152 14.65 -13.60 -1.65
C PRO A 152 13.84 -14.72 -2.31
N MET A 153 14.53 -15.66 -2.97
CA MET A 153 13.88 -16.73 -3.73
C MET A 153 12.90 -17.55 -2.88
N HIS A 154 13.31 -17.89 -1.65
CA HIS A 154 12.46 -18.67 -0.74
C HIS A 154 11.16 -17.95 -0.37
N VAL A 155 11.20 -16.61 -0.19
CA VAL A 155 10.00 -15.79 0.08
C VAL A 155 9.07 -15.80 -1.13
N ARG A 156 9.59 -15.55 -2.33
CA ARG A 156 8.80 -15.58 -3.57
C ARG A 156 8.12 -16.93 -3.79
N MET A 157 8.87 -18.01 -3.63
CA MET A 157 8.35 -19.37 -3.84
C MET A 157 7.27 -19.73 -2.82
N ARG A 158 7.40 -19.25 -1.59
CA ARG A 158 6.38 -19.44 -0.54
C ARG A 158 5.12 -18.61 -0.81
N LEU A 159 5.26 -17.36 -1.26
CA LEU A 159 4.13 -16.46 -1.46
C LEU A 159 3.32 -16.79 -2.72
N LEU A 160 3.97 -17.13 -3.83
CA LEU A 160 3.33 -17.37 -5.12
C LEU A 160 2.03 -18.21 -5.04
N PRO A 161 1.96 -19.36 -4.35
CA PRO A 161 0.73 -20.15 -4.29
C PRO A 161 -0.36 -19.55 -3.39
N LEU A 162 -0.03 -18.58 -2.54
CA LEU A 162 -0.92 -17.99 -1.53
C LEU A 162 -1.56 -16.68 -1.97
N LEU A 163 -1.06 -16.07 -3.08
CA LEU A 163 -1.52 -14.78 -3.55
C LEU A 163 -2.90 -14.85 -4.20
N ASP A 164 -3.58 -13.70 -4.21
CA ASP A 164 -4.90 -13.54 -4.82
C ASP A 164 -4.80 -13.26 -6.32
N TYR A 165 -5.27 -14.20 -7.14
CA TYR A 165 -5.23 -14.16 -8.61
C TYR A 165 -6.58 -13.77 -9.24
N VAL A 166 -7.42 -13.01 -8.51
CA VAL A 166 -8.71 -12.54 -9.03
C VAL A 166 -8.50 -11.66 -10.26
N ARG A 167 -9.27 -11.95 -11.30
CA ARG A 167 -9.34 -11.13 -12.51
C ARG A 167 -10.15 -9.86 -12.24
N VAL A 168 -9.51 -8.71 -12.29
CA VAL A 168 -10.13 -7.38 -12.15
C VAL A 168 -10.30 -6.71 -13.51
N THR A 169 -9.32 -6.94 -14.41
CA THR A 169 -9.31 -6.42 -15.78
C THR A 169 -8.94 -7.52 -16.76
N GLN A 170 -8.97 -7.21 -18.05
CA GLN A 170 -8.53 -8.16 -19.09
C GLN A 170 -7.02 -8.47 -19.01
N THR A 171 -6.23 -7.52 -18.51
CA THR A 171 -4.77 -7.64 -18.38
C THR A 171 -4.33 -8.22 -17.04
N SER A 172 -5.25 -8.50 -16.11
CA SER A 172 -4.91 -9.08 -14.79
C SER A 172 -4.18 -10.41 -14.92
N ILE A 173 -3.10 -10.56 -14.17
CA ILE A 173 -2.40 -11.84 -14.02
C ILE A 173 -3.27 -12.76 -13.14
N THR A 174 -3.62 -13.93 -13.66
CA THR A 174 -4.56 -14.85 -13.03
C THR A 174 -3.99 -16.21 -12.65
N THR A 175 -2.68 -16.40 -12.80
CA THR A 175 -2.03 -17.67 -12.43
C THR A 175 -0.65 -17.44 -11.81
N PRO A 176 -0.23 -18.33 -10.87
CA PRO A 176 1.12 -18.30 -10.30
C PRO A 176 2.23 -18.41 -11.36
N THR A 177 1.99 -19.19 -12.43
CA THR A 177 2.95 -19.37 -13.51
C THR A 177 3.17 -18.07 -14.29
N ALA A 178 2.09 -17.37 -14.65
CA ALA A 178 2.19 -16.09 -15.35
C ALA A 178 2.89 -15.03 -14.47
N LEU A 179 2.55 -14.98 -13.16
CA LEU A 179 3.24 -14.07 -12.24
C LEU A 179 4.72 -14.41 -12.12
N ARG A 180 5.09 -15.68 -12.02
CA ARG A 180 6.51 -16.10 -11.97
C ARG A 180 7.29 -15.63 -13.19
N GLN A 181 6.72 -15.73 -14.39
CA GLN A 181 7.33 -15.24 -15.62
C GLN A 181 7.51 -13.71 -15.58
N GLU A 182 6.49 -12.99 -15.15
CA GLU A 182 6.55 -11.52 -15.01
C GLU A 182 7.61 -11.10 -13.99
N LEU A 183 7.67 -11.74 -12.81
CA LEU A 183 8.71 -11.47 -11.80
C LEU A 183 10.12 -11.76 -12.33
N SER A 184 10.29 -12.78 -13.15
CA SER A 184 11.58 -13.08 -13.79
C SER A 184 11.99 -11.97 -14.75
N LYS A 185 11.05 -11.46 -15.57
CA LYS A 185 11.25 -10.31 -16.47
C LYS A 185 11.64 -9.07 -15.67
N ILE A 186 10.88 -8.74 -14.59
CA ILE A 186 11.16 -7.58 -13.73
C ILE A 186 12.56 -7.67 -13.13
N ARG A 187 12.97 -8.82 -12.63
CA ARG A 187 14.33 -9.00 -12.09
C ARG A 187 15.43 -8.81 -13.13
N LYS A 188 15.21 -9.26 -14.36
CA LYS A 188 16.19 -9.13 -15.45
C LYS A 188 16.35 -7.68 -15.90
N GLN A 189 15.24 -6.93 -16.00
CA GLN A 189 15.27 -5.55 -16.50
C GLN A 189 15.49 -4.50 -15.39
N GLY A 190 15.29 -4.85 -14.09
CA GLY A 190 15.54 -3.97 -12.96
C GLY A 190 14.34 -3.07 -12.55
N TRP A 191 13.21 -3.17 -13.24
CA TRP A 191 12.02 -2.35 -13.00
C TRP A 191 10.74 -3.11 -13.37
N SER A 192 9.59 -2.64 -12.89
CA SER A 192 8.29 -3.22 -13.19
C SER A 192 7.36 -2.23 -13.88
N LEU A 193 6.46 -2.75 -14.72
CA LEU A 193 5.35 -2.04 -15.33
C LEU A 193 4.03 -2.54 -14.74
N GLY A 194 3.21 -1.64 -14.21
CA GLY A 194 1.78 -1.85 -14.03
C GLY A 194 1.07 -1.40 -15.31
N ASN A 195 0.30 -2.28 -15.94
CA ASN A 195 -0.33 -2.02 -17.23
C ASN A 195 -1.81 -2.38 -17.23
N GLY A 196 -2.55 -1.73 -16.33
CA GLY A 196 -3.98 -1.89 -16.25
C GLY A 196 -4.48 -3.14 -15.54
N GLU A 197 -3.61 -3.88 -14.84
CA GLU A 197 -4.00 -5.14 -14.17
C GLU A 197 -4.90 -4.94 -12.96
N ASN A 198 -4.74 -3.81 -12.25
CA ASN A 198 -5.51 -3.47 -11.05
C ASN A 198 -6.69 -2.54 -11.36
N GLU A 199 -6.51 -1.64 -12.30
CA GLU A 199 -7.50 -0.62 -12.70
C GLU A 199 -7.34 -0.33 -14.20
N LEU A 200 -8.44 -0.40 -14.94
CA LEU A 200 -8.43 -0.14 -16.38
C LEU A 200 -7.92 1.28 -16.66
N GLY A 201 -6.95 1.39 -17.55
CA GLY A 201 -6.36 2.68 -17.93
C GLY A 201 -5.35 3.24 -16.93
N GLY A 202 -5.12 2.58 -15.79
CA GLY A 202 -4.06 2.94 -14.85
C GLY A 202 -2.73 2.30 -15.26
N ARG A 203 -1.64 3.06 -15.25
CA ARG A 203 -0.29 2.57 -15.51
C ARG A 203 0.69 3.03 -14.43
N SER A 204 1.74 2.25 -14.22
CA SER A 204 2.80 2.62 -13.28
C SER A 204 4.15 2.04 -13.67
N VAL A 205 5.22 2.76 -13.38
CA VAL A 205 6.61 2.27 -13.46
C VAL A 205 7.18 2.28 -12.06
N SER A 206 7.83 1.17 -11.67
CA SER A 206 8.38 1.05 -10.31
C SER A 206 9.79 0.46 -10.34
N ALA A 207 10.65 0.90 -9.41
CA ALA A 207 12.02 0.41 -9.28
C ALA A 207 12.36 0.12 -7.80
N PRO A 208 13.17 -0.92 -7.53
CA PRO A 208 13.53 -1.33 -6.19
C PRO A 208 14.53 -0.39 -5.53
N VAL A 209 14.39 -0.20 -4.23
CA VAL A 209 15.34 0.53 -3.38
C VAL A 209 15.97 -0.44 -2.40
N PHE A 210 17.29 -0.51 -2.41
CA PHE A 210 18.06 -1.41 -1.58
C PHE A 210 18.79 -0.66 -0.48
N GLY A 211 18.99 -1.31 0.66
CA GLY A 211 19.87 -0.88 1.72
C GLY A 211 21.14 -1.72 1.77
N THR A 212 21.86 -1.61 2.88
CA THR A 212 23.12 -2.34 3.12
C THR A 212 22.97 -3.83 2.85
N GLY A 213 23.94 -4.43 2.19
CA GLY A 213 23.94 -5.86 1.85
C GLY A 213 22.91 -6.25 0.76
N LYS A 214 22.46 -5.29 -0.04
CA LYS A 214 21.44 -5.50 -1.09
C LYS A 214 20.11 -6.00 -0.54
N ILE A 215 19.79 -5.67 0.70
CA ILE A 215 18.49 -5.96 1.29
C ILE A 215 17.47 -5.00 0.69
N LEU A 216 16.35 -5.53 0.20
CA LEU A 216 15.26 -4.70 -0.31
C LEU A 216 14.61 -3.92 0.84
N ILE A 217 14.70 -2.60 0.78
CA ILE A 217 14.04 -1.67 1.72
C ILE A 217 12.61 -1.37 1.27
N GLY A 218 12.42 -1.20 -0.04
CA GLY A 218 11.14 -0.85 -0.62
C GLY A 218 11.24 -0.67 -2.14
N ALA A 219 10.26 0.00 -2.71
CA ALA A 219 10.31 0.39 -4.11
C ALA A 219 9.65 1.76 -4.31
N VAL A 220 10.17 2.55 -5.24
CA VAL A 220 9.55 3.80 -5.71
C VAL A 220 8.70 3.52 -6.93
N SER A 221 7.62 4.30 -7.10
CA SER A 221 6.73 4.17 -8.25
C SER A 221 6.20 5.52 -8.69
N VAL A 222 6.11 5.68 -10.01
CA VAL A 222 5.27 6.70 -10.64
C VAL A 222 3.98 6.03 -11.12
N GLN A 223 2.85 6.67 -10.90
CA GLN A 223 1.52 6.21 -11.31
C GLN A 223 0.82 7.31 -12.10
N GLY A 224 0.17 6.93 -13.19
CA GLY A 224 -0.58 7.83 -14.06
C GLY A 224 -1.63 7.10 -14.90
N LEU A 225 -2.32 7.84 -15.73
CA LEU A 225 -3.22 7.28 -16.74
C LEU A 225 -2.42 6.78 -17.94
N ALA A 226 -3.03 5.90 -18.74
CA ALA A 226 -2.40 5.32 -19.92
C ALA A 226 -1.98 6.36 -20.97
N ASN A 227 -2.68 7.50 -21.05
CA ASN A 227 -2.31 8.62 -21.90
C ASN A 227 -1.11 9.43 -21.36
N GLN A 228 -0.92 9.49 -20.04
CA GLN A 228 0.26 10.12 -19.42
C GLN A 228 1.49 9.19 -19.47
N LEU A 229 1.27 7.89 -19.27
CA LEU A 229 2.29 6.85 -19.33
C LEU A 229 2.12 6.00 -20.61
N SER A 230 2.12 6.65 -21.80
CA SER A 230 2.05 5.94 -23.08
C SER A 230 3.35 5.14 -23.32
N ASP A 231 3.31 4.18 -24.26
CA ASP A 231 4.49 3.35 -24.56
C ASP A 231 5.70 4.17 -25.02
N GLU A 232 5.45 5.33 -25.63
CA GLU A 232 6.49 6.25 -26.12
C GLU A 232 7.23 6.94 -24.97
N VAL A 233 6.53 7.26 -23.88
CA VAL A 233 7.12 8.00 -22.74
C VAL A 233 7.60 7.09 -21.61
N ILE A 234 7.17 5.84 -21.54
CA ILE A 234 7.62 4.86 -20.54
C ILE A 234 9.14 4.82 -20.38
N PRO A 235 9.97 4.80 -21.47
CA PRO A 235 11.43 4.77 -21.33
C PRO A 235 11.97 5.94 -20.47
N LYS A 236 11.43 7.15 -20.65
CA LYS A 236 11.78 8.31 -19.84
C LYS A 236 11.42 8.14 -18.36
N TYR A 237 10.21 7.60 -18.09
CA TYR A 237 9.79 7.34 -16.71
C TYR A 237 10.64 6.23 -16.05
N VAL A 238 11.00 5.20 -16.80
CA VAL A 238 11.92 4.14 -16.34
C VAL A 238 13.27 4.75 -15.94
N GLU A 239 13.86 5.58 -16.78
CA GLU A 239 15.13 6.25 -16.48
C GLU A 239 15.01 7.11 -15.21
N THR A 240 13.98 7.93 -15.12
CA THR A 240 13.77 8.84 -13.97
C THR A 240 13.55 8.06 -12.67
N ILE A 241 12.69 7.03 -12.68
CA ILE A 241 12.39 6.25 -11.47
C ILE A 241 13.55 5.35 -11.06
N THR A 242 14.27 4.76 -12.00
CA THR A 242 15.47 3.95 -11.68
C THR A 242 16.61 4.81 -11.14
N ARG A 243 16.81 6.00 -11.67
CA ARG A 243 17.76 6.99 -11.13
C ARG A 243 17.40 7.40 -9.70
N CYS A 244 16.13 7.68 -9.43
CA CYS A 244 15.65 7.99 -8.09
C CYS A 244 15.85 6.81 -7.12
N ALA A 245 15.49 5.59 -7.54
CA ALA A 245 15.67 4.38 -6.74
C ALA A 245 17.14 4.11 -6.43
N HIS A 246 18.03 4.33 -7.38
CA HIS A 246 19.47 4.21 -7.19
C HIS A 246 20.01 5.25 -6.19
N SER A 247 19.63 6.52 -6.34
CA SER A 247 20.00 7.59 -5.41
C SER A 247 19.53 7.31 -3.98
N LEU A 248 18.28 6.82 -3.81
CA LEU A 248 17.75 6.40 -2.52
C LEU A 248 18.53 5.20 -1.97
N SER A 249 18.84 4.21 -2.80
CA SER A 249 19.63 3.05 -2.38
C SER A 249 21.00 3.47 -1.86
N THR A 250 21.69 4.37 -2.56
CA THR A 250 22.99 4.92 -2.11
C THR A 250 22.87 5.63 -0.77
N LYS A 251 21.85 6.48 -0.57
CA LYS A 251 21.60 7.17 0.71
C LYS A 251 21.29 6.19 1.86
N LEU A 252 20.72 5.03 1.55
CA LEU A 252 20.34 4.00 2.53
C LEU A 252 21.40 2.90 2.68
N GLY A 253 22.60 3.10 2.14
CA GLY A 253 23.73 2.18 2.26
C GLY A 253 23.66 0.98 1.32
N GLY A 254 22.80 0.98 0.33
CA GLY A 254 22.69 -0.01 -0.74
C GLY A 254 23.57 0.41 -1.92
N ILE A 255 24.74 -0.16 -2.05
CA ILE A 255 25.63 -0.02 -3.21
C ILE A 255 25.58 -1.31 -4.03
#